data_af52b66c3f55f37abd5e13cd47522a74
#
_entry.id   af52b66c3f55f37abd5e13cd47522a74
#
_cell.length_a   1.000
_cell.length_b   1.000
_cell.length_c   1.000
_cell.angle_alpha   90.00
_cell.angle_beta   90.00
_cell.angle_gamma   90.00
#
_symmetry.space_group_name_H-M   'P 1'
#
loop_
_entity.id
_entity.type
_entity.pdbx_description
1 polymer ?
#
loop_
_entity_poly.entity_id
_entity_poly.type
_entity_poly.pdbx_seq_one_letter_code
_entity_poly.pdbx_strand_id
1 'polypeptide(L)'
;MKKMKNKPGDIQSTIMIAFSVISTLIMVCMGVMVYWRFSGITQQNIVDNNRKMMDQTVDSIENYLVNMRQVSDAAYYDVIKENDIREQNESIHKGLNLLYEANKENLRSIAIYNGYGSLMAAEPVVAQKEEPDVTRQGWFMQAKTRMENIHFSTPHVQNLFDDGTCRYYWVISSSRVVELTNGTDTQLGVLLVDMDYSGISRMMERINTSGKGQYFYLCDGEGNIIYHPHQARIDNGMNTESSVKAASSKEKIYDEYLGKNHRKVMVGAISYTGWRLVCVMPYEIFTNKMADVKQFVLLILLLMAMMLVFVNRIISVRISRPIMKLDHSVREYQEGKEEKIAIGGSTEIRHLGQSIQESYRQNSELMKKVIWEQNERRKSEFDVLQSQINPHFLYNTLDSITWMIESGKNEEAAFMITQLAKLFRISLSKGHTVIRIRDEL
;
A
#
# COMPACT_ATOMS: atom_id res chain seq x y z
N MET A 1 28.12 14.55 35.26
CA MET A 1 27.75 14.67 33.83
C MET A 1 26.58 15.67 33.72
N LYS A 2 26.86 16.95 33.46
CA LYS A 2 25.81 17.96 33.14
C LYS A 2 25.23 17.62 31.77
N LYS A 3 23.92 17.31 31.69
CA LYS A 3 23.19 17.23 30.40
C LYS A 3 23.34 18.59 29.70
N MET A 4 24.13 18.64 28.63
CA MET A 4 24.13 19.80 27.74
C MET A 4 22.70 19.95 27.19
N LYS A 5 21.99 20.98 27.57
CA LYS A 5 20.72 21.38 26.98
C LYS A 5 21.01 21.85 25.56
N ASN A 6 20.50 21.10 24.55
CA ASN A 6 20.50 21.57 23.16
C ASN A 6 19.81 22.92 23.10
N LYS A 7 20.54 23.95 22.76
CA LYS A 7 19.96 25.27 22.44
C LYS A 7 19.43 25.20 20.99
N PRO A 8 18.22 25.76 20.72
CA PRO A 8 17.77 25.88 19.32
C PRO A 8 18.77 26.79 18.60
N GLY A 9 19.39 26.20 17.53
CA GLY A 9 20.49 26.87 16.78
C GLY A 9 21.84 26.13 16.82
N ASP A 10 21.94 25.04 17.59
CA ASP A 10 23.11 24.19 17.62
C ASP A 10 23.18 23.31 16.34
N ILE A 11 24.37 23.17 15.75
CA ILE A 11 24.60 22.36 14.52
C ILE A 11 23.99 20.96 14.67
N GLN A 12 24.11 20.37 15.84
CA GLN A 12 23.52 19.06 16.13
C GLN A 12 22.00 19.09 15.97
N SER A 13 21.32 20.06 16.57
CA SER A 13 19.84 20.15 16.50
C SER A 13 19.38 20.44 15.07
N THR A 14 20.07 21.30 14.35
CA THR A 14 19.76 21.66 12.97
C THR A 14 19.89 20.46 12.03
N ILE A 15 20.99 19.70 12.09
CA ILE A 15 21.18 18.49 11.27
C ILE A 15 20.14 17.44 11.62
N MET A 16 19.90 17.18 12.90
CA MET A 16 18.92 16.19 13.34
C MET A 16 17.50 16.56 12.92
N ILE A 17 17.09 17.82 13.07
CA ILE A 17 15.77 18.30 12.66
C ILE A 17 15.62 18.20 11.13
N ALA A 18 16.59 18.71 10.36
CA ALA A 18 16.54 18.67 8.92
C ALA A 18 16.44 17.22 8.40
N PHE A 19 17.31 16.33 8.90
CA PHE A 19 17.27 14.90 8.51
C PHE A 19 15.95 14.24 8.93
N SER A 20 15.46 14.49 10.15
CA SER A 20 14.19 13.93 10.64
C SER A 20 13.01 14.42 9.83
N VAL A 21 12.94 15.69 9.47
CA VAL A 21 11.84 16.27 8.67
C VAL A 21 11.84 15.67 7.27
N ILE A 22 12.98 15.64 6.60
CA ILE A 22 13.09 15.09 5.24
C ILE A 22 12.76 13.60 5.24
N SER A 23 13.33 12.83 6.19
CA SER A 23 13.07 11.39 6.28
C SER A 23 11.61 11.08 6.62
N THR A 24 10.98 11.87 7.51
CA THR A 24 9.57 11.72 7.84
C THR A 24 8.68 12.03 6.62
N LEU A 25 9.00 13.08 5.86
CA LEU A 25 8.26 13.42 4.65
C LEU A 25 8.34 12.27 3.62
N ILE A 26 9.54 11.75 3.37
CA ILE A 26 9.75 10.62 2.45
C ILE A 26 8.97 9.39 2.94
N MET A 27 9.01 9.09 4.24
CA MET A 27 8.31 7.97 4.86
C MET A 27 6.80 8.08 4.68
N VAL A 28 6.22 9.26 4.90
CA VAL A 28 4.78 9.51 4.70
C VAL A 28 4.40 9.36 3.22
N CYS A 29 5.16 9.96 2.31
CA CYS A 29 4.93 9.83 0.87
C CYS A 29 4.98 8.36 0.42
N MET A 30 5.98 7.60 0.88
CA MET A 30 6.12 6.18 0.56
C MET A 30 4.96 5.36 1.15
N GLY A 31 4.55 5.63 2.39
CA GLY A 31 3.41 4.98 3.03
C GLY A 31 2.10 5.20 2.28
N VAL A 32 1.84 6.43 1.84
CA VAL A 32 0.67 6.77 1.02
C VAL A 32 0.73 6.05 -0.34
N MET A 33 1.88 6.06 -1.01
CA MET A 33 2.06 5.38 -2.30
C MET A 33 1.82 3.86 -2.19
N VAL A 34 2.41 3.22 -1.18
CA VAL A 34 2.24 1.79 -0.90
C VAL A 34 0.77 1.47 -0.62
N TYR A 35 0.12 2.26 0.24
CA TYR A 35 -1.30 2.09 0.54
C TYR A 35 -2.17 2.16 -0.73
N TRP A 36 -1.98 3.18 -1.57
CA TRP A 36 -2.73 3.35 -2.82
C TRP A 36 -2.51 2.17 -3.77
N ARG A 37 -1.26 1.76 -3.93
CA ARG A 37 -0.90 0.64 -4.82
C ARG A 37 -1.50 -0.68 -4.35
N PHE A 38 -1.33 -1.01 -3.08
CA PHE A 38 -1.88 -2.25 -2.50
C PHE A 38 -3.41 -2.27 -2.48
N SER A 39 -4.04 -1.14 -2.15
CA SER A 39 -5.49 -0.98 -2.19
C SER A 39 -6.06 -1.28 -3.58
N GLY A 40 -5.47 -0.70 -4.64
CA GLY A 40 -5.88 -0.94 -6.01
C GLY A 40 -5.74 -2.41 -6.43
N ILE A 41 -4.58 -3.02 -6.13
CA ILE A 41 -4.32 -4.44 -6.43
C ILE A 41 -5.31 -5.35 -5.69
N THR A 42 -5.59 -5.07 -4.42
CA THR A 42 -6.51 -5.89 -3.61
C THR A 42 -7.94 -5.83 -4.15
N GLN A 43 -8.42 -4.64 -4.53
CA GLN A 43 -9.74 -4.50 -5.14
C GLN A 43 -9.82 -5.26 -6.47
N GLN A 44 -8.82 -5.12 -7.32
CA GLN A 44 -8.77 -5.80 -8.61
C GLN A 44 -8.75 -7.32 -8.43
N ASN A 45 -7.96 -7.83 -7.50
CA ASN A 45 -7.90 -9.27 -7.19
C ASN A 45 -9.24 -9.83 -6.72
N ILE A 46 -10.01 -9.08 -5.91
CA ILE A 46 -11.36 -9.49 -5.49
C ILE A 46 -12.27 -9.62 -6.70
N VAL A 47 -12.29 -8.61 -7.58
CA VAL A 47 -13.13 -8.63 -8.79
C VAL A 47 -12.72 -9.77 -9.72
N ASP A 48 -11.42 -9.95 -9.98
CA ASP A 48 -10.92 -10.97 -10.90
C ASP A 48 -11.16 -12.40 -10.38
N ASN A 49 -11.01 -12.62 -9.06
CA ASN A 49 -11.34 -13.92 -8.47
C ASN A 49 -12.83 -14.25 -8.58
N ASN A 50 -13.70 -13.27 -8.30
CA ASN A 50 -15.15 -13.46 -8.45
C ASN A 50 -15.54 -13.68 -9.90
N ARG A 51 -14.88 -13.01 -10.85
CA ARG A 51 -15.09 -13.25 -12.29
C ARG A 51 -14.73 -14.68 -12.66
N LYS A 52 -13.56 -15.18 -12.26
CA LYS A 52 -13.16 -16.57 -12.53
C LYS A 52 -14.15 -17.58 -11.95
N MET A 53 -14.59 -17.36 -10.70
CA MET A 53 -15.58 -18.23 -10.07
C MET A 53 -16.91 -18.19 -10.83
N MET A 54 -17.33 -17.01 -11.27
CA MET A 54 -18.56 -16.85 -12.07
C MET A 54 -18.45 -17.56 -13.41
N ASP A 55 -17.36 -17.35 -14.15
CA ASP A 55 -17.16 -17.97 -15.45
C ASP A 55 -17.16 -19.51 -15.33
N GLN A 56 -16.45 -20.07 -14.36
CA GLN A 56 -16.45 -21.52 -14.09
C GLN A 56 -17.85 -22.06 -13.73
N THR A 57 -18.65 -21.27 -13.01
CA THR A 57 -20.00 -21.68 -12.65
C THR A 57 -20.96 -21.56 -13.83
N VAL A 58 -20.83 -20.52 -14.65
CA VAL A 58 -21.55 -20.40 -15.92
C VAL A 58 -21.29 -21.60 -16.79
N ASP A 59 -20.01 -21.96 -17.02
CA ASP A 59 -19.63 -23.14 -17.81
C ASP A 59 -20.23 -24.43 -17.24
N SER A 60 -20.23 -24.58 -15.92
CA SER A 60 -20.80 -25.75 -15.25
C SER A 60 -22.31 -25.86 -15.45
N ILE A 61 -23.03 -24.74 -15.34
CA ILE A 61 -24.49 -24.69 -15.58
C ILE A 61 -24.79 -24.90 -17.06
N GLU A 62 -24.03 -24.28 -17.97
CA GLU A 62 -24.18 -24.48 -19.40
C GLU A 62 -23.97 -25.96 -19.78
N ASN A 63 -22.95 -26.62 -19.28
CA ASN A 63 -22.71 -28.04 -19.48
C ASN A 63 -23.86 -28.89 -18.95
N TYR A 64 -24.41 -28.55 -17.78
CA TYR A 64 -25.57 -29.23 -17.22
C TYR A 64 -26.79 -29.13 -18.16
N LEU A 65 -27.08 -27.92 -18.66
CA LEU A 65 -28.18 -27.66 -19.59
C LEU A 65 -27.96 -28.34 -20.97
N VAL A 66 -26.74 -28.35 -21.46
CA VAL A 66 -26.37 -29.07 -22.71
C VAL A 66 -26.59 -30.58 -22.59
N ASN A 67 -26.20 -31.18 -21.45
CA ASN A 67 -26.45 -32.59 -21.21
C ASN A 67 -27.97 -32.90 -21.22
N MET A 68 -28.78 -32.03 -20.64
CA MET A 68 -30.23 -32.19 -20.65
C MET A 68 -30.82 -32.07 -22.08
N ARG A 69 -30.30 -31.15 -22.88
CA ARG A 69 -30.65 -31.05 -24.29
C ARG A 69 -30.31 -32.34 -25.03
N GLN A 70 -29.12 -32.90 -24.80
CA GLN A 70 -28.72 -34.16 -25.43
C GLN A 70 -29.68 -35.31 -25.10
N VAL A 71 -30.15 -35.38 -23.84
CA VAL A 71 -31.19 -36.34 -23.44
C VAL A 71 -32.48 -36.09 -24.21
N SER A 72 -32.93 -34.81 -24.31
CA SER A 72 -34.12 -34.46 -25.09
C SER A 72 -33.97 -34.76 -26.58
N ASP A 73 -32.79 -34.49 -27.14
CA ASP A 73 -32.49 -34.81 -28.56
C ASP A 73 -32.47 -36.31 -28.80
N ALA A 74 -31.84 -37.11 -27.92
CA ALA A 74 -31.84 -38.57 -28.02
C ALA A 74 -33.27 -39.14 -27.84
N ALA A 75 -34.05 -38.65 -26.87
CA ALA A 75 -35.44 -39.07 -26.73
C ALA A 75 -36.29 -38.79 -27.98
N TYR A 76 -36.06 -37.64 -28.64
CA TYR A 76 -36.80 -37.30 -29.84
C TYR A 76 -36.31 -38.05 -31.06
N TYR A 77 -35.03 -38.00 -31.40
CA TYR A 77 -34.52 -38.53 -32.68
C TYR A 77 -34.36 -40.04 -32.67
N ASP A 78 -33.85 -40.62 -31.57
CA ASP A 78 -33.51 -42.04 -31.50
C ASP A 78 -34.67 -42.91 -30.99
N VAL A 79 -35.62 -42.32 -30.23
CA VAL A 79 -36.73 -43.09 -29.65
C VAL A 79 -38.06 -42.75 -30.28
N ILE A 80 -38.46 -41.45 -30.31
CA ILE A 80 -39.80 -41.06 -30.72
C ILE A 80 -39.95 -41.12 -32.24
N LYS A 81 -39.01 -40.53 -32.98
CA LYS A 81 -39.12 -40.37 -34.44
C LYS A 81 -39.02 -41.66 -35.20
N GLU A 82 -38.30 -42.67 -34.68
CA GLU A 82 -38.11 -43.97 -35.28
C GLU A 82 -39.20 -44.96 -34.99
N ASN A 83 -40.14 -44.68 -34.07
CA ASN A 83 -41.16 -45.60 -33.60
C ASN A 83 -42.55 -45.06 -33.80
N ASP A 84 -43.51 -45.96 -34.16
CA ASP A 84 -44.93 -45.65 -34.15
C ASP A 84 -45.51 -45.77 -32.73
N ILE A 85 -46.17 -44.72 -32.28
CA ILE A 85 -46.65 -44.62 -30.88
C ILE A 85 -47.81 -45.60 -30.59
N ARG A 86 -48.50 -46.12 -31.61
CA ARG A 86 -49.56 -47.11 -31.45
C ARG A 86 -49.01 -48.54 -31.47
N GLU A 87 -48.16 -48.86 -32.40
CA GLU A 87 -47.70 -50.21 -32.65
C GLU A 87 -46.47 -50.60 -31.82
N GLN A 88 -45.64 -49.61 -31.48
CA GLN A 88 -44.31 -49.81 -30.86
C GLN A 88 -44.19 -49.14 -29.50
N ASN A 89 -45.28 -49.03 -28.74
CA ASN A 89 -45.27 -48.39 -27.43
C ASN A 89 -44.26 -49.01 -26.45
N GLU A 90 -44.07 -50.35 -26.50
CA GLU A 90 -43.10 -51.08 -25.69
C GLU A 90 -41.67 -50.68 -26.06
N SER A 91 -41.36 -50.45 -27.34
CA SER A 91 -40.04 -49.99 -27.82
C SER A 91 -39.75 -48.55 -27.33
N ILE A 92 -40.77 -47.68 -27.37
CA ILE A 92 -40.67 -46.31 -26.85
C ILE A 92 -40.38 -46.30 -25.36
N HIS A 93 -41.13 -47.07 -24.57
CA HIS A 93 -40.90 -47.21 -23.14
C HIS A 93 -39.50 -47.74 -22.82
N LYS A 94 -39.03 -48.75 -23.55
CA LYS A 94 -37.71 -49.32 -23.37
C LYS A 94 -36.59 -48.30 -23.71
N GLY A 95 -36.76 -47.51 -24.78
CA GLY A 95 -35.84 -46.46 -25.15
C GLY A 95 -35.76 -45.32 -24.14
N LEU A 96 -36.97 -44.85 -23.68
CA LEU A 96 -37.03 -43.80 -22.64
C LEU A 96 -36.48 -44.29 -21.31
N ASN A 97 -36.75 -45.54 -20.92
CA ASN A 97 -36.21 -46.13 -19.70
C ASN A 97 -34.69 -46.18 -19.70
N LEU A 98 -34.10 -46.58 -20.85
CA LEU A 98 -32.63 -46.59 -21.00
C LEU A 98 -32.04 -45.20 -20.82
N LEU A 99 -32.65 -44.16 -21.43
CA LEU A 99 -32.21 -42.78 -21.29
C LEU A 99 -32.39 -42.29 -19.85
N TYR A 100 -33.47 -42.63 -19.19
CA TYR A 100 -33.75 -42.29 -17.81
C TYR A 100 -32.75 -42.93 -16.86
N GLU A 101 -32.51 -44.24 -16.95
CA GLU A 101 -31.59 -44.97 -16.08
C GLU A 101 -30.13 -44.47 -16.27
N ALA A 102 -29.74 -44.13 -17.50
CA ALA A 102 -28.41 -43.57 -17.78
C ALA A 102 -28.19 -42.17 -17.17
N ASN A 103 -29.27 -41.42 -16.92
CA ASN A 103 -29.22 -40.00 -16.45
C ASN A 103 -29.96 -39.77 -15.14
N LYS A 104 -30.35 -40.81 -14.41
CA LYS A 104 -31.21 -40.72 -13.21
C LYS A 104 -30.69 -39.82 -12.04
N GLU A 105 -29.38 -39.53 -12.03
CA GLU A 105 -28.79 -38.61 -11.04
C GLU A 105 -29.23 -37.16 -11.28
N ASN A 106 -29.50 -36.81 -12.52
CA ASN A 106 -29.85 -35.44 -12.92
C ASN A 106 -31.28 -35.34 -13.47
N LEU A 107 -31.94 -36.46 -13.71
CA LEU A 107 -33.27 -36.55 -14.33
C LEU A 107 -34.32 -37.02 -13.34
N ARG A 108 -35.52 -36.44 -13.40
CA ARG A 108 -36.67 -36.86 -12.60
C ARG A 108 -37.69 -37.57 -13.42
N SER A 109 -37.96 -37.07 -14.64
CA SER A 109 -38.88 -37.76 -15.55
C SER A 109 -38.60 -37.37 -17.02
N ILE A 110 -38.97 -38.27 -17.91
CA ILE A 110 -39.15 -37.98 -19.33
C ILE A 110 -40.60 -38.36 -19.68
N ALA A 111 -41.35 -37.45 -20.30
CA ALA A 111 -42.72 -37.67 -20.62
C ALA A 111 -43.06 -37.13 -22.02
N ILE A 112 -43.93 -37.88 -22.71
CA ILE A 112 -44.44 -37.50 -24.01
C ILE A 112 -45.93 -37.27 -23.90
N TYR A 113 -46.36 -36.09 -24.30
CA TYR A 113 -47.78 -35.72 -24.36
C TYR A 113 -48.20 -35.48 -25.79
N ASN A 114 -49.46 -35.84 -26.10
CA ASN A 114 -50.04 -35.46 -27.39
C ASN A 114 -50.42 -33.97 -27.41
N GLY A 115 -50.82 -33.43 -28.56
CA GLY A 115 -51.18 -32.00 -28.69
C GLY A 115 -52.37 -31.53 -27.83
N TYR A 116 -53.11 -32.45 -27.24
CA TYR A 116 -54.25 -32.20 -26.36
C TYR A 116 -53.90 -32.33 -24.87
N GLY A 117 -52.65 -32.65 -24.54
CA GLY A 117 -52.17 -32.77 -23.15
C GLY A 117 -52.35 -34.16 -22.55
N SER A 118 -52.78 -35.17 -23.31
CA SER A 118 -52.87 -36.56 -22.82
C SER A 118 -51.47 -37.19 -22.79
N LEU A 119 -51.16 -37.89 -21.70
CA LEU A 119 -49.90 -38.63 -21.55
C LEU A 119 -49.87 -39.82 -22.47
N MET A 120 -48.81 -39.97 -23.28
CA MET A 120 -48.60 -41.08 -24.21
C MET A 120 -47.58 -42.08 -23.66
N ALA A 121 -46.47 -41.62 -23.12
CA ALA A 121 -45.47 -42.42 -22.45
C ALA A 121 -44.71 -41.58 -21.43
N ALA A 122 -44.25 -42.22 -20.35
CA ALA A 122 -43.42 -41.55 -19.32
C ALA A 122 -42.44 -42.55 -18.68
N GLU A 123 -41.28 -42.08 -18.29
CA GLU A 123 -40.31 -42.78 -17.46
C GLU A 123 -39.82 -41.85 -16.32
N PRO A 124 -39.73 -42.35 -15.10
CA PRO A 124 -40.13 -43.70 -14.67
C PRO A 124 -41.65 -43.89 -14.83
N VAL A 125 -42.06 -45.13 -14.99
CA VAL A 125 -43.49 -45.50 -15.09
C VAL A 125 -44.15 -45.25 -13.73
N VAL A 126 -44.79 -44.10 -13.56
CA VAL A 126 -45.49 -43.68 -12.33
C VAL A 126 -46.90 -43.23 -12.70
N ALA A 127 -47.83 -43.43 -11.80
CA ALA A 127 -49.19 -42.96 -12.01
C ALA A 127 -49.25 -41.45 -12.20
N GLN A 128 -49.91 -41.01 -13.28
CA GLN A 128 -50.25 -39.58 -13.42
C GLN A 128 -51.28 -39.18 -12.37
N LYS A 129 -51.11 -38.01 -11.78
CA LYS A 129 -52.13 -37.48 -10.85
C LYS A 129 -53.48 -37.32 -11.56
N GLU A 130 -54.54 -37.50 -10.80
CA GLU A 130 -55.91 -37.26 -11.31
C GLU A 130 -56.01 -35.79 -11.75
N GLU A 131 -56.38 -35.57 -13.03
CA GLU A 131 -56.62 -34.27 -13.68
C GLU A 131 -55.54 -33.20 -13.55
N PRO A 132 -54.29 -33.45 -13.92
CA PRO A 132 -53.38 -32.36 -14.15
C PRO A 132 -53.79 -31.60 -15.41
N ASP A 133 -54.17 -30.35 -15.30
CA ASP A 133 -54.41 -29.50 -16.47
C ASP A 133 -53.07 -29.18 -17.17
N VAL A 134 -52.55 -30.17 -17.93
CA VAL A 134 -51.29 -30.10 -18.61
C VAL A 134 -51.26 -28.97 -19.62
N THR A 135 -52.41 -28.67 -20.25
CA THR A 135 -52.49 -27.64 -21.29
C THR A 135 -52.30 -26.23 -20.78
N ARG A 136 -52.51 -25.98 -19.48
CA ARG A 136 -52.27 -24.71 -18.82
C ARG A 136 -50.91 -24.59 -18.18
N GLN A 137 -50.10 -25.64 -18.18
CA GLN A 137 -48.76 -25.59 -17.63
C GLN A 137 -47.86 -24.70 -18.51
N GLY A 138 -47.04 -23.86 -17.87
CA GLY A 138 -46.17 -22.90 -18.56
C GLY A 138 -45.25 -23.54 -19.58
N TRP A 139 -44.65 -24.69 -19.25
CA TRP A 139 -43.76 -25.44 -20.13
C TRP A 139 -44.51 -25.98 -21.36
N PHE A 140 -45.75 -26.42 -21.24
CA PHE A 140 -46.54 -26.93 -22.37
C PHE A 140 -46.93 -25.77 -23.29
N MET A 141 -47.41 -24.65 -22.73
CA MET A 141 -47.77 -23.48 -23.51
C MET A 141 -46.56 -22.87 -24.24
N GLN A 142 -45.43 -22.77 -23.58
CA GLN A 142 -44.20 -22.26 -24.20
C GLN A 142 -43.74 -23.16 -25.40
N ALA A 143 -43.76 -24.48 -25.21
CA ALA A 143 -43.42 -25.42 -26.30
C ALA A 143 -44.32 -25.18 -27.52
N LYS A 144 -45.65 -25.10 -27.32
CA LYS A 144 -46.60 -24.91 -28.43
C LYS A 144 -46.52 -23.51 -29.07
N THR A 145 -46.20 -22.48 -28.32
CA THR A 145 -46.14 -21.09 -28.82
C THR A 145 -44.87 -20.82 -29.60
N ARG A 146 -43.74 -21.46 -29.23
CA ARG A 146 -42.44 -21.27 -29.83
C ARG A 146 -41.87 -22.58 -30.26
N MET A 147 -42.48 -23.17 -31.30
CA MET A 147 -42.24 -24.57 -31.75
C MET A 147 -40.79 -24.89 -32.15
N GLU A 148 -39.98 -23.89 -32.50
CA GLU A 148 -38.64 -24.13 -33.08
C GLU A 148 -37.53 -24.39 -32.05
N ASN A 149 -37.80 -24.22 -30.75
CA ASN A 149 -36.79 -24.23 -29.72
C ASN A 149 -37.13 -25.16 -28.54
N ILE A 150 -36.09 -25.55 -27.83
CA ILE A 150 -36.23 -26.14 -26.48
C ILE A 150 -36.39 -25.01 -25.48
N HIS A 151 -37.39 -25.12 -24.62
CA HIS A 151 -37.71 -24.15 -23.57
C HIS A 151 -37.34 -24.73 -22.23
N PHE A 152 -36.70 -23.91 -21.36
CA PHE A 152 -36.41 -24.26 -19.99
C PHE A 152 -37.27 -23.42 -19.08
N SER A 153 -38.01 -24.06 -18.15
CA SER A 153 -38.81 -23.39 -17.17
C SER A 153 -37.95 -22.83 -16.02
N THR A 154 -38.51 -21.94 -15.25
CA THR A 154 -38.02 -21.66 -13.88
C THR A 154 -38.26 -22.87 -12.96
N PRO A 155 -37.52 -23.00 -11.83
CA PRO A 155 -37.74 -24.08 -10.88
C PRO A 155 -39.18 -24.09 -10.37
N HIS A 156 -39.80 -25.26 -10.39
CA HIS A 156 -41.12 -25.46 -9.88
C HIS A 156 -41.29 -26.87 -9.28
N VAL A 157 -42.33 -27.07 -8.51
CA VAL A 157 -42.63 -28.39 -7.95
C VAL A 157 -43.22 -29.26 -9.05
N GLN A 158 -42.65 -30.45 -9.26
CA GLN A 158 -43.22 -31.46 -10.15
C GLN A 158 -44.59 -31.91 -9.60
N ASN A 159 -45.63 -31.65 -10.35
CA ASN A 159 -47.03 -31.91 -9.96
C ASN A 159 -47.79 -32.86 -10.92
N LEU A 160 -47.09 -33.47 -11.87
CA LEU A 160 -47.71 -34.32 -12.90
C LEU A 160 -47.84 -35.75 -12.44
N PHE A 161 -46.90 -36.27 -11.69
CA PHE A 161 -46.79 -37.68 -11.31
C PHE A 161 -46.93 -37.87 -9.81
N ASP A 162 -47.55 -39.01 -9.41
CA ASP A 162 -47.65 -39.42 -8.04
C ASP A 162 -46.63 -40.52 -7.75
N ASP A 163 -45.60 -40.19 -6.96
CA ASP A 163 -44.53 -41.13 -6.61
C ASP A 163 -44.84 -41.97 -5.36
N GLY A 164 -46.03 -41.85 -4.80
CA GLY A 164 -46.48 -42.58 -3.60
C GLY A 164 -45.67 -42.25 -2.32
N THR A 165 -44.60 -41.44 -2.41
CA THR A 165 -43.77 -41.06 -1.24
C THR A 165 -44.17 -39.73 -0.64
N CYS A 166 -45.12 -39.02 -1.20
CA CYS A 166 -45.54 -37.66 -0.83
C CYS A 166 -44.42 -36.64 -0.79
N ARG A 167 -43.37 -36.85 -1.49
CA ARG A 167 -42.26 -35.92 -1.59
C ARG A 167 -42.48 -34.91 -2.71
N TYR A 168 -42.14 -33.67 -2.44
CA TYR A 168 -42.14 -32.61 -3.44
C TYR A 168 -40.74 -32.54 -4.06
N TYR A 169 -40.68 -32.76 -5.37
CA TYR A 169 -39.42 -32.63 -6.14
C TYR A 169 -39.43 -31.31 -6.88
N TRP A 170 -38.38 -30.53 -6.66
CA TRP A 170 -38.17 -29.33 -7.42
C TRP A 170 -37.47 -29.69 -8.72
N VAL A 171 -38.06 -29.27 -9.83
CA VAL A 171 -37.56 -29.55 -11.18
C VAL A 171 -37.45 -28.30 -12.02
N ILE A 172 -36.58 -28.37 -13.02
CA ILE A 172 -36.56 -27.46 -14.15
C ILE A 172 -36.97 -28.28 -15.35
N SER A 173 -38.07 -27.90 -15.99
CA SER A 173 -38.59 -28.63 -17.17
C SER A 173 -37.99 -28.08 -18.44
N SER A 174 -37.43 -29.01 -19.23
CA SER A 174 -37.10 -28.76 -20.63
C SER A 174 -38.24 -29.31 -21.50
N SER A 175 -38.83 -28.47 -22.32
CA SER A 175 -39.97 -28.83 -23.16
C SER A 175 -39.74 -28.43 -24.63
N ARG A 176 -40.24 -29.30 -25.54
CA ARG A 176 -40.20 -29.04 -26.99
C ARG A 176 -41.36 -29.72 -27.70
N VAL A 177 -41.73 -29.18 -28.86
CA VAL A 177 -42.64 -29.87 -29.76
C VAL A 177 -41.90 -31.00 -30.46
N VAL A 178 -42.59 -32.13 -30.60
CA VAL A 178 -42.12 -33.34 -31.30
C VAL A 178 -43.20 -33.82 -32.25
N GLU A 179 -42.77 -34.43 -33.33
CA GLU A 179 -43.62 -35.13 -34.28
C GLU A 179 -43.82 -36.57 -33.81
N LEU A 180 -45.08 -36.98 -33.63
CA LEU A 180 -45.48 -38.32 -33.22
C LEU A 180 -46.07 -39.05 -34.39
N THR A 181 -45.45 -40.15 -34.79
CA THR A 181 -45.99 -41.03 -35.83
C THR A 181 -47.09 -41.89 -35.25
N ASN A 182 -48.24 -41.90 -35.92
CA ASN A 182 -49.45 -42.63 -35.49
C ASN A 182 -50.09 -43.31 -36.70
N GLY A 183 -49.49 -44.46 -37.10
CA GLY A 183 -49.82 -45.14 -38.34
C GLY A 183 -49.39 -44.33 -39.58
N THR A 184 -50.36 -43.93 -40.40
CA THR A 184 -50.13 -43.07 -41.58
C THR A 184 -50.13 -41.59 -41.28
N ASP A 185 -50.57 -41.21 -40.07
CA ASP A 185 -50.70 -39.80 -39.68
C ASP A 185 -49.56 -39.35 -38.80
N THR A 186 -49.19 -38.07 -38.90
CA THR A 186 -48.24 -37.41 -38.02
C THR A 186 -48.97 -36.39 -37.18
N GLN A 187 -48.82 -36.47 -35.86
CA GLN A 187 -49.42 -35.54 -34.89
C GLN A 187 -48.34 -34.80 -34.15
N LEU A 188 -48.61 -33.55 -33.80
CA LEU A 188 -47.71 -32.80 -32.91
C LEU A 188 -47.95 -33.19 -31.46
N GLY A 189 -46.88 -33.46 -30.73
CA GLY A 189 -46.87 -33.68 -29.31
C GLY A 189 -45.83 -32.78 -28.61
N VAL A 190 -45.75 -32.92 -27.30
CA VAL A 190 -44.77 -32.20 -26.49
C VAL A 190 -43.94 -33.22 -25.71
N LEU A 191 -42.64 -33.19 -25.92
CA LEU A 191 -41.67 -33.90 -25.09
C LEU A 191 -41.31 -33.01 -23.89
N LEU A 192 -41.47 -33.59 -22.71
CA LEU A 192 -41.09 -32.97 -21.43
C LEU A 192 -39.94 -33.78 -20.83
N VAL A 193 -38.88 -33.09 -20.41
CA VAL A 193 -37.76 -33.67 -19.68
C VAL A 193 -37.56 -32.88 -18.41
N ASP A 194 -37.89 -33.45 -17.26
CA ASP A 194 -37.80 -32.86 -15.95
C ASP A 194 -36.43 -33.11 -15.33
N MET A 195 -35.70 -32.08 -15.13
CA MET A 195 -34.34 -32.08 -14.51
C MET A 195 -34.44 -31.89 -13.02
N ASP A 196 -33.60 -32.57 -12.25
CA ASP A 196 -33.51 -32.33 -10.81
C ASP A 196 -32.86 -30.96 -10.52
N TYR A 197 -33.60 -30.06 -9.93
CA TYR A 197 -33.10 -28.75 -9.53
C TYR A 197 -31.90 -28.82 -8.57
N SER A 198 -31.79 -29.93 -7.81
CA SER A 198 -30.67 -30.10 -6.86
C SER A 198 -29.29 -30.05 -7.53
N GLY A 199 -29.18 -30.38 -8.82
CA GLY A 199 -27.95 -30.24 -9.60
C GLY A 199 -27.45 -28.78 -9.63
N ILE A 200 -28.35 -27.86 -10.01
CA ILE A 200 -28.06 -26.42 -10.04
C ILE A 200 -27.87 -25.87 -8.62
N SER A 201 -28.75 -26.26 -7.67
CA SER A 201 -28.63 -25.83 -6.28
C SER A 201 -27.25 -26.15 -5.68
N ARG A 202 -26.77 -27.40 -5.89
CA ARG A 202 -25.42 -27.79 -5.41
C ARG A 202 -24.28 -26.98 -6.03
N MET A 203 -24.37 -26.63 -7.34
CA MET A 203 -23.38 -25.76 -7.98
C MET A 203 -23.38 -24.38 -7.36
N MET A 204 -24.57 -23.83 -7.15
CA MET A 204 -24.75 -22.50 -6.54
C MET A 204 -24.36 -22.46 -5.06
N GLU A 205 -24.64 -23.51 -4.30
CA GLU A 205 -24.17 -23.65 -2.92
C GLU A 205 -22.66 -23.70 -2.82
N ARG A 206 -22.01 -24.45 -3.71
CA ARG A 206 -20.55 -24.58 -3.73
C ARG A 206 -19.86 -23.22 -3.95
N ILE A 207 -20.35 -22.43 -4.92
CA ILE A 207 -19.77 -21.11 -5.17
C ILE A 207 -20.02 -20.15 -3.98
N ASN A 208 -21.18 -20.24 -3.33
CA ASN A 208 -21.52 -19.40 -2.20
C ASN A 208 -20.78 -19.79 -0.91
N THR A 209 -20.47 -21.07 -0.70
CA THR A 209 -19.68 -21.52 0.47
C THR A 209 -18.24 -21.02 0.42
N SER A 210 -17.69 -20.82 -0.77
CA SER A 210 -16.32 -20.29 -0.96
C SER A 210 -16.23 -18.78 -0.75
N GLY A 211 -17.35 -18.07 -0.65
CA GLY A 211 -17.42 -16.62 -0.58
C GLY A 211 -17.24 -16.04 0.82
N LYS A 212 -16.37 -15.02 0.96
CA LYS A 212 -16.19 -14.26 2.20
C LYS A 212 -16.99 -12.96 2.17
N GLY A 213 -18.34 -13.10 2.20
CA GLY A 213 -19.27 -11.98 2.25
C GLY A 213 -19.90 -11.58 0.90
N GLN A 214 -19.29 -11.95 -0.25
CA GLN A 214 -19.97 -11.91 -1.55
C GLN A 214 -20.91 -13.11 -1.68
N TYR A 215 -21.93 -12.95 -2.51
CA TYR A 215 -22.85 -14.03 -2.82
C TYR A 215 -23.27 -14.00 -4.29
N PHE A 216 -23.68 -15.18 -4.78
CA PHE A 216 -24.12 -15.38 -6.14
C PHE A 216 -25.57 -15.85 -6.15
N TYR A 217 -26.35 -15.28 -7.03
CA TYR A 217 -27.71 -15.74 -7.29
C TYR A 217 -27.94 -15.91 -8.79
N LEU A 218 -28.94 -16.68 -9.15
CA LEU A 218 -29.32 -16.99 -10.51
C LEU A 218 -30.74 -16.46 -10.75
N CYS A 219 -30.95 -15.76 -11.85
CA CYS A 219 -32.26 -15.31 -12.30
C CYS A 219 -32.43 -15.55 -13.80
N ASP A 220 -33.68 -15.54 -14.26
CA ASP A 220 -33.99 -15.60 -15.69
C ASP A 220 -33.84 -14.23 -16.38
N GLY A 221 -34.15 -14.17 -17.67
CA GLY A 221 -34.07 -12.94 -18.47
C GLY A 221 -35.09 -11.86 -18.08
N GLU A 222 -36.13 -12.23 -17.34
CA GLU A 222 -37.17 -11.32 -16.83
C GLU A 222 -36.88 -10.85 -15.39
N GLY A 223 -35.91 -11.46 -14.73
CA GLY A 223 -35.52 -11.15 -13.35
C GLY A 223 -36.18 -12.02 -12.30
N ASN A 224 -36.89 -13.11 -12.69
CA ASN A 224 -37.39 -14.08 -11.71
C ASN A 224 -36.24 -14.87 -11.12
N ILE A 225 -36.22 -15.01 -9.80
CA ILE A 225 -35.13 -15.67 -9.09
C ILE A 225 -35.21 -17.17 -9.27
N ILE A 226 -34.18 -17.78 -9.82
CA ILE A 226 -34.04 -19.23 -9.98
C ILE A 226 -33.38 -19.84 -8.73
N TYR A 227 -32.36 -19.20 -8.22
CA TYR A 227 -31.67 -19.59 -7.00
C TYR A 227 -31.15 -18.36 -6.28
N HIS A 228 -31.35 -18.33 -4.96
CA HIS A 228 -30.76 -17.33 -4.11
C HIS A 228 -30.28 -17.94 -2.77
N PRO A 229 -29.07 -17.63 -2.27
CA PRO A 229 -28.56 -18.22 -1.01
C PRO A 229 -29.41 -17.82 0.21
N HIS A 230 -30.17 -16.75 0.11
CA HIS A 230 -31.07 -16.24 1.16
C HIS A 230 -32.53 -16.26 0.70
N GLN A 231 -32.95 -17.28 -0.07
CA GLN A 231 -34.30 -17.38 -0.64
C GLN A 231 -35.38 -17.17 0.40
N ALA A 232 -35.29 -17.81 1.55
CA ALA A 232 -36.28 -17.68 2.63
C ALA A 232 -36.47 -16.24 3.14
N ARG A 233 -35.43 -15.38 3.02
CA ARG A 233 -35.56 -13.96 3.41
C ARG A 233 -36.24 -13.12 2.33
N ILE A 234 -36.06 -13.51 1.07
CA ILE A 234 -36.71 -12.85 -0.06
C ILE A 234 -38.21 -13.19 -0.05
N ASP A 235 -38.55 -14.47 0.10
CA ASP A 235 -39.94 -14.95 0.13
C ASP A 235 -40.74 -14.33 1.31
N ASN A 236 -40.06 -14.07 2.43
CA ASN A 236 -40.65 -13.38 3.58
C ASN A 236 -40.62 -11.84 3.48
N GLY A 237 -40.18 -11.27 2.36
CA GLY A 237 -40.11 -9.82 2.15
C GLY A 237 -39.02 -9.09 2.99
N MET A 238 -38.16 -9.84 3.69
CA MET A 238 -37.10 -9.26 4.52
C MET A 238 -35.92 -8.71 3.69
N ASN A 239 -35.68 -9.27 2.51
CA ASN A 239 -34.67 -8.81 1.57
C ASN A 239 -35.31 -8.56 0.21
N THR A 240 -34.83 -7.51 -0.46
CA THR A 240 -35.18 -7.23 -1.85
C THR A 240 -33.92 -7.31 -2.69
N GLU A 241 -34.05 -7.89 -3.88
CA GLU A 241 -32.97 -7.90 -4.86
C GLU A 241 -33.35 -7.10 -6.11
N SER A 242 -32.36 -6.51 -6.77
CA SER A 242 -32.57 -5.81 -8.04
C SER A 242 -32.36 -6.74 -9.24
N SER A 243 -32.99 -7.94 -9.16
CA SER A 243 -32.83 -8.99 -10.18
C SER A 243 -33.31 -8.54 -11.56
N VAL A 244 -34.39 -7.76 -11.66
CA VAL A 244 -34.87 -7.16 -12.92
C VAL A 244 -33.83 -6.25 -13.56
N LYS A 245 -33.13 -5.43 -12.75
CA LYS A 245 -32.03 -4.58 -13.25
C LYS A 245 -30.85 -5.43 -13.72
N ALA A 246 -30.49 -6.47 -12.97
CA ALA A 246 -29.43 -7.39 -13.36
C ALA A 246 -29.75 -8.15 -14.66
N ALA A 247 -31.00 -8.59 -14.83
CA ALA A 247 -31.48 -9.25 -16.03
C ALA A 247 -31.40 -8.35 -17.27
N SER A 248 -31.74 -7.07 -17.14
CA SER A 248 -31.78 -6.09 -18.23
C SER A 248 -30.44 -5.37 -18.46
N SER A 249 -29.45 -5.51 -17.57
CA SER A 249 -28.18 -4.79 -17.65
C SER A 249 -27.37 -5.21 -18.86
N LYS A 250 -26.88 -4.23 -19.61
CA LYS A 250 -25.88 -4.39 -20.68
C LYS A 250 -24.45 -4.37 -20.14
N GLU A 251 -24.26 -3.83 -18.95
CA GLU A 251 -22.95 -3.72 -18.30
C GLU A 251 -22.64 -5.01 -17.54
N LYS A 252 -21.44 -5.55 -17.77
CA LYS A 252 -20.98 -6.74 -17.05
C LYS A 252 -20.67 -6.49 -15.58
N ILE A 253 -20.31 -5.25 -15.21
CA ILE A 253 -19.98 -4.84 -13.84
C ILE A 253 -20.48 -3.41 -13.64
N TYR A 254 -21.23 -3.18 -12.57
CA TYR A 254 -21.71 -1.85 -12.20
C TYR A 254 -21.79 -1.68 -10.67
N ASP A 255 -21.78 -0.43 -10.25
CA ASP A 255 -22.03 -0.07 -8.84
C ASP A 255 -23.50 0.23 -8.62
N GLU A 256 -24.02 -0.20 -7.49
CA GLU A 256 -25.44 -0.07 -7.12
C GLU A 256 -25.61 0.30 -5.65
N TYR A 257 -26.64 1.11 -5.38
CA TYR A 257 -27.11 1.40 -4.04
C TYR A 257 -28.47 0.72 -3.83
N LEU A 258 -28.54 -0.24 -2.91
CA LEU A 258 -29.79 -0.84 -2.49
C LEU A 258 -30.12 -0.34 -1.07
N GLY A 259 -31.03 0.63 -0.97
CA GLY A 259 -31.24 1.36 0.27
C GLY A 259 -29.98 2.11 0.71
N LYS A 260 -29.43 1.77 1.88
CA LYS A 260 -28.17 2.34 2.41
C LYS A 260 -26.92 1.56 2.02
N ASN A 261 -27.09 0.38 1.42
CA ASN A 261 -25.98 -0.54 1.14
C ASN A 261 -25.39 -0.26 -0.25
N HIS A 262 -24.15 0.17 -0.28
CA HIS A 262 -23.36 0.28 -1.50
C HIS A 262 -22.80 -1.10 -1.85
N ARG A 263 -22.99 -1.53 -3.10
CA ARG A 263 -22.53 -2.83 -3.58
C ARG A 263 -22.08 -2.78 -5.03
N LYS A 264 -21.11 -3.59 -5.36
CA LYS A 264 -20.66 -3.82 -6.73
C LYS A 264 -21.32 -5.11 -7.24
N VAL A 265 -21.95 -5.02 -8.41
CA VAL A 265 -22.68 -6.14 -9.03
C VAL A 265 -21.96 -6.55 -10.30
N MET A 266 -21.76 -7.86 -10.49
CA MET A 266 -21.22 -8.45 -11.70
C MET A 266 -22.23 -9.42 -12.28
N VAL A 267 -22.46 -9.37 -13.59
CA VAL A 267 -23.46 -10.17 -14.29
C VAL A 267 -22.78 -11.02 -15.37
N GLY A 268 -22.98 -12.33 -15.30
CA GLY A 268 -22.63 -13.31 -16.31
C GLY A 268 -23.89 -13.83 -17.02
N ALA A 269 -23.87 -13.93 -18.33
CA ALA A 269 -24.96 -14.49 -19.10
C ALA A 269 -24.74 -15.98 -19.32
N ILE A 270 -25.80 -16.78 -19.14
CA ILE A 270 -25.86 -18.17 -19.57
C ILE A 270 -26.51 -18.18 -20.94
N SER A 271 -25.69 -18.38 -21.96
CA SER A 271 -26.07 -18.17 -23.38
C SER A 271 -27.23 -19.03 -23.80
N TYR A 272 -27.36 -20.21 -23.21
CA TYR A 272 -28.30 -21.23 -23.60
C TYR A 272 -29.77 -20.93 -23.24
N THR A 273 -29.98 -20.33 -22.09
CA THR A 273 -31.33 -20.05 -21.55
C THR A 273 -31.64 -18.57 -21.45
N GLY A 274 -30.63 -17.71 -21.63
CA GLY A 274 -30.74 -16.29 -21.34
C GLY A 274 -30.73 -15.95 -19.83
N TRP A 275 -30.49 -16.96 -18.98
CA TRP A 275 -30.36 -16.75 -17.55
C TRP A 275 -29.16 -15.87 -17.20
N ARG A 276 -29.20 -15.27 -16.03
CA ARG A 276 -28.16 -14.39 -15.52
C ARG A 276 -27.64 -14.91 -14.20
N LEU A 277 -26.34 -15.23 -14.19
CA LEU A 277 -25.61 -15.46 -12.93
C LEU A 277 -25.10 -14.12 -12.43
N VAL A 278 -25.52 -13.73 -11.24
CA VAL A 278 -25.24 -12.43 -10.64
C VAL A 278 -24.40 -12.60 -9.39
N CYS A 279 -23.24 -11.92 -9.36
CA CYS A 279 -22.38 -11.83 -8.20
C CYS A 279 -22.59 -10.47 -7.52
N VAL A 280 -22.97 -10.48 -6.27
CA VAL A 280 -23.10 -9.28 -5.44
C VAL A 280 -21.95 -9.20 -4.46
N MET A 281 -21.21 -8.11 -4.53
CA MET A 281 -20.07 -7.80 -3.67
C MET A 281 -20.41 -6.56 -2.83
N PRO A 282 -20.87 -6.71 -1.56
CA PRO A 282 -21.05 -5.58 -0.64
C PRO A 282 -19.73 -4.82 -0.47
N TYR A 283 -19.81 -3.49 -0.39
CA TYR A 283 -18.62 -2.64 -0.28
C TYR A 283 -17.79 -2.92 0.98
N GLU A 284 -18.42 -3.49 2.00
CA GLU A 284 -17.78 -3.93 3.25
C GLU A 284 -16.65 -4.95 3.01
N ILE A 285 -16.74 -5.78 1.98
CA ILE A 285 -15.68 -6.74 1.63
C ILE A 285 -14.39 -6.01 1.27
N PHE A 286 -14.52 -4.93 0.51
CA PHE A 286 -13.38 -4.10 0.12
C PHE A 286 -12.81 -3.36 1.33
N THR A 287 -13.67 -2.81 2.22
CA THR A 287 -13.21 -2.09 3.41
C THR A 287 -12.56 -2.99 4.44
N ASN A 288 -13.08 -4.20 4.66
CA ASN A 288 -12.50 -5.18 5.59
C ASN A 288 -11.12 -5.66 5.09
N LYS A 289 -10.99 -5.96 3.80
CA LYS A 289 -9.69 -6.31 3.20
C LYS A 289 -8.70 -5.14 3.23
N MET A 290 -9.19 -3.91 3.14
CA MET A 290 -8.37 -2.71 3.32
C MET A 290 -7.89 -2.52 4.75
N ALA A 291 -8.59 -3.04 5.77
CA ALA A 291 -8.11 -3.00 7.15
C ALA A 291 -6.80 -3.79 7.31
N ASP A 292 -6.69 -4.97 6.69
CA ASP A 292 -5.46 -5.76 6.68
C ASP A 292 -4.30 -4.99 6.02
N VAL A 293 -4.59 -4.32 4.88
CA VAL A 293 -3.61 -3.48 4.18
C VAL A 293 -3.18 -2.29 5.05
N LYS A 294 -4.11 -1.63 5.74
CA LYS A 294 -3.81 -0.54 6.68
C LYS A 294 -2.90 -0.99 7.82
N GLN A 295 -3.18 -2.13 8.43
CA GLN A 295 -2.35 -2.69 9.49
C GLN A 295 -0.94 -3.02 8.99
N PHE A 296 -0.81 -3.59 7.80
CA PHE A 296 0.48 -3.89 7.19
C PHE A 296 1.30 -2.63 6.91
N VAL A 297 0.66 -1.60 6.32
CA VAL A 297 1.31 -0.30 6.07
C VAL A 297 1.74 0.36 7.39
N LEU A 298 0.88 0.33 8.43
CA LEU A 298 1.20 0.87 9.73
C LEU A 298 2.40 0.15 10.38
N LEU A 299 2.51 -1.16 10.24
CA LEU A 299 3.66 -1.94 10.70
C LEU A 299 4.95 -1.50 9.99
N ILE A 300 4.91 -1.34 8.67
CA ILE A 300 6.06 -0.85 7.89
C ILE A 300 6.48 0.54 8.36
N LEU A 301 5.52 1.46 8.55
CA LEU A 301 5.80 2.82 9.02
C LEU A 301 6.44 2.81 10.41
N LEU A 302 6.00 1.93 11.31
CA LEU A 302 6.57 1.77 12.64
C LEU A 302 8.01 1.26 12.58
N LEU A 303 8.30 0.26 11.74
CA LEU A 303 9.65 -0.25 11.53
C LEU A 303 10.57 0.83 10.94
N MET A 304 10.08 1.60 9.97
CA MET A 304 10.83 2.71 9.39
C MET A 304 11.10 3.82 10.42
N ALA A 305 10.12 4.15 11.27
CA ALA A 305 10.31 5.12 12.35
C ALA A 305 11.37 4.66 13.36
N MET A 306 11.38 3.37 13.72
CA MET A 306 12.40 2.78 14.59
C MET A 306 13.78 2.87 13.94
N MET A 307 13.89 2.55 12.64
CA MET A 307 15.13 2.69 11.87
C MET A 307 15.61 4.14 11.83
N LEU A 308 14.72 5.11 11.65
CA LEU A 308 15.03 6.54 11.65
C LEU A 308 15.63 6.98 12.99
N VAL A 309 15.05 6.55 14.11
CA VAL A 309 15.60 6.82 15.45
C VAL A 309 16.99 6.22 15.60
N PHE A 310 17.20 5.00 15.11
CA PHE A 310 18.51 4.33 15.15
C PHE A 310 19.57 5.06 14.32
N VAL A 311 19.23 5.45 13.09
CA VAL A 311 20.13 6.22 12.20
C VAL A 311 20.46 7.59 12.81
N ASN A 312 19.46 8.30 13.35
CA ASN A 312 19.67 9.57 14.04
C ASN A 312 20.63 9.43 15.23
N ARG A 313 20.53 8.32 15.97
CA ARG A 313 21.45 8.03 17.07
C ARG A 313 22.90 7.83 16.58
N ILE A 314 23.06 7.11 15.47
CA ILE A 314 24.40 6.91 14.86
C ILE A 314 24.99 8.23 14.40
N ILE A 315 24.24 9.04 13.66
CA ILE A 315 24.68 10.36 13.19
C ILE A 315 25.06 11.25 14.38
N SER A 316 24.21 11.28 15.40
CA SER A 316 24.49 12.07 16.61
C SER A 316 25.80 11.67 17.30
N VAL A 317 26.05 10.36 17.45
CA VAL A 317 27.24 9.85 18.16
C VAL A 317 28.52 9.96 17.31
N ARG A 318 28.43 9.66 16.02
CA ARG A 318 29.63 9.59 15.16
C ARG A 318 30.03 10.91 14.51
N ILE A 319 29.09 11.82 14.32
CA ILE A 319 29.32 13.08 13.61
C ILE A 319 29.08 14.26 14.52
N SER A 320 27.88 14.45 15.02
CA SER A 320 27.50 15.69 15.73
C SER A 320 28.27 15.89 17.04
N ARG A 321 28.34 14.86 17.89
CA ARG A 321 29.02 14.97 19.20
C ARG A 321 30.53 15.25 19.07
N PRO A 322 31.30 14.59 18.17
CA PRO A 322 32.71 14.91 17.97
C PRO A 322 32.92 16.35 17.48
N ILE A 323 32.11 16.82 16.53
CA ILE A 323 32.20 18.23 16.05
C ILE A 323 31.96 19.23 17.21
N MET A 324 30.91 19.00 18.01
CA MET A 324 30.63 19.89 19.16
C MET A 324 31.75 19.87 20.20
N LYS A 325 32.35 18.69 20.45
CA LYS A 325 33.52 18.60 21.36
C LYS A 325 34.73 19.36 20.80
N LEU A 326 34.96 19.25 19.49
CA LEU A 326 36.03 19.99 18.84
C LEU A 326 35.78 21.51 18.94
N ASP A 327 34.60 22.00 18.59
CA ASP A 327 34.25 23.41 18.70
C ASP A 327 34.43 23.94 20.14
N HIS A 328 33.93 23.18 21.13
CA HIS A 328 34.08 23.56 22.54
C HIS A 328 35.55 23.62 22.97
N SER A 329 36.36 22.60 22.61
CA SER A 329 37.77 22.58 22.99
C SER A 329 38.60 23.65 22.27
N VAL A 330 38.26 24.01 21.03
CA VAL A 330 38.88 25.15 20.35
C VAL A 330 38.57 26.44 21.02
N ARG A 331 37.35 26.70 21.48
CA ARG A 331 36.96 27.89 22.24
C ARG A 331 37.69 27.99 23.60
N GLU A 332 37.71 26.87 24.34
CA GLU A 332 38.44 26.81 25.60
C GLU A 332 39.93 27.01 25.46
N TYR A 333 40.53 26.47 24.38
CA TYR A 333 41.95 26.73 24.03
C TYR A 333 42.18 28.18 23.68
N GLN A 334 41.28 28.86 22.97
CA GLN A 334 41.39 30.30 22.66
C GLN A 334 41.30 31.18 23.94
N GLU A 335 40.48 30.74 24.92
CA GLU A 335 40.34 31.42 26.19
C GLU A 335 41.48 31.10 27.19
N GLY A 336 42.43 30.24 26.83
CA GLY A 336 43.55 29.81 27.67
C GLY A 336 43.19 28.88 28.80
N LYS A 337 42.00 28.22 28.72
CA LYS A 337 41.47 27.34 29.77
C LYS A 337 41.91 25.89 29.60
N GLU A 338 42.15 25.43 28.39
CA GLU A 338 42.65 24.10 28.07
C GLU A 338 43.96 24.16 27.26
N GLU A 339 44.88 23.22 27.56
CA GLU A 339 46.15 23.12 26.87
C GLU A 339 46.12 22.30 25.58
N LYS A 340 45.03 21.53 25.34
CA LYS A 340 44.92 20.61 24.21
C LYS A 340 43.54 20.64 23.56
N ILE A 341 43.52 20.65 22.24
CA ILE A 341 42.30 20.55 21.45
C ILE A 341 41.85 19.08 21.42
N ALA A 342 40.54 18.82 21.66
CA ALA A 342 39.98 17.47 21.66
C ALA A 342 39.91 16.91 20.24
N ILE A 343 40.72 15.88 19.94
CA ILE A 343 40.79 15.20 18.63
C ILE A 343 40.00 13.90 18.73
N GLY A 344 38.90 13.77 17.95
CA GLY A 344 38.06 12.57 17.95
C GLY A 344 37.02 12.58 16.82
N GLY A 345 36.30 11.42 16.63
CA GLY A 345 35.28 11.29 15.59
C GLY A 345 35.74 10.57 14.35
N SER A 346 35.10 10.87 13.19
CA SER A 346 35.50 10.30 11.89
C SER A 346 36.90 10.75 11.50
N THR A 347 37.48 10.12 10.46
CA THR A 347 38.82 10.44 9.93
C THR A 347 38.93 11.91 9.56
N GLU A 348 37.89 12.46 8.93
CA GLU A 348 37.80 13.85 8.48
C GLU A 348 37.76 14.83 9.67
N ILE A 349 36.95 14.53 10.69
CA ILE A 349 36.86 15.37 11.91
C ILE A 349 38.16 15.32 12.68
N ARG A 350 38.81 14.16 12.74
CA ARG A 350 40.12 13.96 13.39
C ARG A 350 41.19 14.77 12.69
N HIS A 351 41.24 14.68 11.35
CA HIS A 351 42.18 15.45 10.54
C HIS A 351 41.96 16.96 10.71
N LEU A 352 40.71 17.41 10.71
CA LEU A 352 40.37 18.82 10.98
C LEU A 352 40.89 19.27 12.35
N GLY A 353 40.64 18.47 13.40
CA GLY A 353 41.16 18.76 14.74
C GLY A 353 42.67 18.84 14.80
N GLN A 354 43.39 17.93 14.13
CA GLN A 354 44.83 17.97 14.04
C GLN A 354 45.35 19.21 13.29
N SER A 355 44.71 19.56 12.17
CA SER A 355 45.09 20.75 11.39
C SER A 355 44.88 22.05 12.18
N ILE A 356 43.80 22.14 12.93
CA ILE A 356 43.55 23.29 13.82
C ILE A 356 44.61 23.34 14.92
N GLN A 357 44.91 22.22 15.59
CA GLN A 357 45.92 22.15 16.65
C GLN A 357 47.30 22.57 16.12
N GLU A 358 47.70 22.09 14.95
CA GLU A 358 48.96 22.44 14.33
C GLU A 358 49.04 23.94 13.96
N SER A 359 47.92 24.50 13.43
CA SER A 359 47.84 25.94 13.12
C SER A 359 48.01 26.80 14.38
N TYR A 360 47.39 26.42 15.50
CA TYR A 360 47.58 27.14 16.77
C TYR A 360 49.00 27.01 17.30
N ARG A 361 49.63 25.82 17.18
CA ARG A 361 51.05 25.62 17.56
C ARG A 361 51.96 26.54 16.78
N GLN A 362 51.82 26.55 15.44
CA GLN A 362 52.62 27.43 14.58
C GLN A 362 52.42 28.91 14.89
N ASN A 363 51.15 29.32 15.13
CA ASN A 363 50.86 30.70 15.48
C ASN A 363 51.52 31.10 16.84
N SER A 364 51.47 30.19 17.81
CA SER A 364 52.12 30.40 19.11
C SER A 364 53.66 30.54 18.99
N GLU A 365 54.28 29.69 18.15
CA GLU A 365 55.73 29.75 17.89
C GLU A 365 56.11 31.03 17.16
N LEU A 366 55.31 31.46 16.17
CA LEU A 366 55.54 32.75 15.48
C LEU A 366 55.39 33.93 16.47
N MET A 367 54.41 33.90 17.33
CA MET A 367 54.18 34.96 18.32
C MET A 367 55.39 35.07 19.30
N LYS A 368 55.88 33.91 19.77
CA LYS A 368 57.10 33.88 20.59
C LYS A 368 58.27 34.46 19.89
N LYS A 369 58.45 34.17 18.60
CA LYS A 369 59.54 34.71 17.76
C LYS A 369 59.42 36.22 17.60
N VAL A 370 58.20 36.72 17.31
CA VAL A 370 57.93 38.18 17.23
C VAL A 370 58.27 38.90 18.53
N ILE A 371 57.83 38.34 19.67
CA ILE A 371 58.10 38.91 20.99
C ILE A 371 59.62 38.89 21.24
N TRP A 372 60.33 37.81 20.91
CA TRP A 372 61.76 37.72 21.05
C TRP A 372 62.47 38.75 20.16
N GLU A 373 62.12 38.88 18.90
CA GLU A 373 62.71 39.88 17.96
C GLU A 373 62.43 41.32 18.46
N GLN A 374 61.23 41.60 18.98
CA GLN A 374 60.96 42.93 19.57
C GLN A 374 61.83 43.22 20.80
N ASN A 375 62.04 42.22 21.65
CA ASN A 375 62.88 42.40 22.81
C ASN A 375 64.38 42.61 22.42
N GLU A 376 64.88 41.84 21.45
CA GLU A 376 66.24 42.06 20.93
C GLU A 376 66.38 43.42 20.27
N ARG A 377 65.37 43.84 19.52
CA ARG A 377 65.35 45.19 18.94
C ARG A 377 65.39 46.28 20.01
N ARG A 378 64.59 46.19 21.02
CA ARG A 378 64.58 47.12 22.15
C ARG A 378 65.92 47.15 22.87
N LYS A 379 66.58 46.00 23.05
CA LYS A 379 67.88 45.89 23.67
C LYS A 379 68.92 46.58 22.80
N SER A 380 68.90 46.30 21.52
CA SER A 380 69.85 46.97 20.58
C SER A 380 69.62 48.49 20.53
N GLU A 381 68.37 48.95 20.52
CA GLU A 381 68.07 50.39 20.59
C GLU A 381 68.56 51.01 21.91
N PHE A 382 68.42 50.27 23.03
CA PHE A 382 69.01 50.72 24.28
C PHE A 382 70.49 50.77 24.33
N ASP A 383 71.22 49.74 23.77
CA ASP A 383 72.67 49.68 23.66
C ASP A 383 73.20 50.81 22.80
N VAL A 384 72.49 51.16 21.69
CA VAL A 384 72.83 52.32 20.88
C VAL A 384 72.72 53.65 21.65
N LEU A 385 71.64 53.82 22.38
CA LEU A 385 71.45 54.99 23.20
C LEU A 385 72.52 55.11 24.31
N GLN A 386 72.85 53.97 24.92
CA GLN A 386 73.92 53.96 25.95
C GLN A 386 75.27 54.28 25.36
N SER A 387 75.58 53.84 24.12
CA SER A 387 76.83 54.13 23.43
C SER A 387 77.03 55.62 23.04
N GLN A 388 75.89 56.39 22.95
CA GLN A 388 75.94 57.83 22.69
C GLN A 388 76.49 58.61 23.88
N ILE A 389 76.55 58.03 25.07
CA ILE A 389 77.26 58.60 26.23
C ILE A 389 78.72 58.17 26.04
N ASN A 390 79.55 59.08 25.53
CA ASN A 390 81.03 58.82 25.32
C ASN A 390 81.67 58.63 26.75
N PRO A 391 82.01 57.32 27.08
CA PRO A 391 82.58 57.03 28.42
C PRO A 391 83.97 57.75 28.63
N HIS A 392 84.73 57.90 27.56
CA HIS A 392 86.01 58.53 27.60
C HIS A 392 85.90 60.03 27.90
N PHE A 393 84.89 60.72 27.37
CA PHE A 393 84.62 62.10 27.70
C PHE A 393 84.22 62.23 29.21
N LEU A 394 83.46 61.31 29.73
CA LEU A 394 83.04 61.33 31.17
C LEU A 394 84.26 61.14 32.07
N TYR A 395 85.07 60.08 31.78
CA TYR A 395 86.33 59.89 32.59
C TYR A 395 87.24 61.07 32.50
N ASN A 396 87.54 61.65 31.35
CA ASN A 396 88.36 62.76 31.16
C ASN A 396 87.85 64.05 31.91
N THR A 397 86.53 64.22 31.90
CA THR A 397 85.88 65.33 32.57
C THR A 397 86.01 65.22 34.11
N LEU A 398 85.78 63.97 34.61
CA LEU A 398 85.93 63.69 36.06
C LEU A 398 87.39 63.80 36.50
N ASP A 399 88.33 63.33 35.75
CA ASP A 399 89.78 63.50 36.01
C ASP A 399 90.14 64.96 36.03
N SER A 400 89.65 65.79 35.12
CA SER A 400 89.85 67.22 35.08
C SER A 400 89.34 67.93 36.30
N ILE A 401 88.11 67.52 36.76
CA ILE A 401 87.51 68.01 37.94
C ILE A 401 88.34 67.69 39.21
N THR A 402 88.85 66.43 39.29
CA THR A 402 89.72 65.94 40.35
C THR A 402 91.02 66.75 40.39
N TRP A 403 91.61 66.96 39.26
CA TRP A 403 92.85 67.81 39.14
C TRP A 403 92.61 69.26 39.60
N MET A 404 91.42 69.88 39.25
CA MET A 404 91.05 71.25 39.71
C MET A 404 90.87 71.29 41.21
N ILE A 405 90.29 70.27 41.83
CA ILE A 405 90.11 70.17 43.29
C ILE A 405 91.51 70.07 43.96
N GLU A 406 92.42 69.26 43.51
CA GLU A 406 93.77 69.07 44.02
C GLU A 406 94.64 70.32 43.85
N SER A 407 94.39 71.09 42.81
CA SER A 407 95.02 72.36 42.54
C SER A 407 94.46 73.54 43.31
N GLY A 408 93.45 73.34 44.19
CA GLY A 408 92.87 74.41 44.99
C GLY A 408 91.83 75.28 44.27
N LYS A 409 91.43 74.96 43.06
CA LYS A 409 90.46 75.67 42.21
C LYS A 409 89.03 75.20 42.45
N ASN A 410 88.60 75.28 43.63
CA ASN A 410 87.26 74.72 44.08
C ASN A 410 86.06 75.34 43.35
N GLU A 411 86.07 76.62 43.03
CA GLU A 411 84.95 77.29 42.35
C GLU A 411 84.85 76.83 40.88
N GLU A 412 85.95 76.63 40.18
CA GLU A 412 86.01 76.14 38.84
C GLU A 412 85.53 74.65 38.77
N ALA A 413 85.91 73.83 39.76
CA ALA A 413 85.52 72.49 39.91
C ALA A 413 83.95 72.36 40.16
N ALA A 414 83.44 73.21 41.03
CA ALA A 414 81.96 73.29 41.32
C ALA A 414 81.19 73.69 40.06
N PHE A 415 81.73 74.61 39.27
CA PHE A 415 81.09 75.00 37.99
C PHE A 415 81.09 73.86 37.02
N MET A 416 82.20 73.14 36.82
CA MET A 416 82.32 71.99 35.94
C MET A 416 81.36 70.87 36.34
N ILE A 417 81.24 70.58 37.62
CA ILE A 417 80.21 69.55 38.11
C ILE A 417 78.85 70.02 37.75
N THR A 418 78.54 71.31 37.92
CA THR A 418 77.19 71.82 37.62
C THR A 418 76.85 71.73 36.14
N GLN A 419 77.84 72.03 35.26
CA GLN A 419 77.67 71.90 33.81
C GLN A 419 77.59 70.44 33.38
N LEU A 420 78.39 69.54 33.97
CA LEU A 420 78.30 68.10 33.72
C LEU A 420 76.94 67.52 34.10
N ALA A 421 76.36 67.92 35.29
CA ALA A 421 75.04 67.59 35.76
C ALA A 421 73.95 68.13 34.84
N LYS A 422 74.15 69.36 34.27
CA LYS A 422 73.23 69.89 33.26
C LYS A 422 73.26 69.12 31.96
N LEU A 423 74.45 68.74 31.45
CA LEU A 423 74.65 67.94 30.27
C LEU A 423 73.94 66.57 30.45
N PHE A 424 74.19 65.91 31.57
CA PHE A 424 73.50 64.63 31.84
C PHE A 424 71.95 64.77 31.97
N ARG A 425 71.49 65.84 32.50
CA ARG A 425 70.04 66.04 32.55
C ARG A 425 69.42 66.20 31.17
N ILE A 426 70.17 66.84 30.22
CA ILE A 426 69.74 67.04 28.86
C ILE A 426 69.92 65.72 28.07
N SER A 427 71.11 65.09 28.15
CA SER A 427 71.36 63.80 27.42
C SER A 427 70.51 62.61 27.90
N LEU A 428 70.13 62.59 29.17
CA LEU A 428 69.27 61.61 29.78
C LEU A 428 67.79 62.08 29.92
N SER A 429 67.37 63.01 29.07
CA SER A 429 66.03 63.69 29.14
C SER A 429 64.86 62.70 29.02
N LYS A 430 64.72 61.83 30.03
CA LYS A 430 63.59 60.88 30.23
C LYS A 430 62.97 60.30 28.95
N GLY A 431 63.75 60.05 27.86
CA GLY A 431 63.26 59.50 26.62
C GLY A 431 62.43 60.46 25.76
N HIS A 432 62.41 61.75 26.00
CA HIS A 432 61.85 62.70 25.05
C HIS A 432 62.79 62.93 23.88
N THR A 433 62.40 62.60 22.67
CA THR A 433 63.11 62.73 21.43
C THR A 433 63.24 64.19 20.98
N VAL A 434 62.61 65.12 21.57
CA VAL A 434 62.58 66.53 21.21
C VAL A 434 62.73 67.39 22.49
N ILE A 435 63.79 68.18 22.56
CA ILE A 435 64.10 69.18 23.58
C ILE A 435 63.98 70.56 22.95
N ARG A 436 63.62 71.60 23.80
CA ARG A 436 63.62 73.00 23.33
C ARG A 436 65.00 73.48 23.16
N ILE A 437 65.29 74.17 22.07
CA ILE A 437 66.61 74.77 21.76
C ILE A 437 67.12 75.69 22.96
N ARG A 438 66.23 76.32 23.72
CA ARG A 438 66.55 77.14 24.87
C ARG A 438 67.06 76.30 26.06
N ASP A 439 66.83 75.03 26.12
CA ASP A 439 67.32 74.14 27.19
C ASP A 439 68.69 73.52 26.85
N GLU A 440 69.13 73.67 25.62
CA GLU A 440 70.42 73.20 25.11
C GLU A 440 71.49 74.28 25.04
N LEU A 441 71.16 75.62 24.95
CA LEU A 441 72.00 76.76 25.03
C LEU A 441 72.17 77.21 26.49
#